data_474b96f297330a510f27392b1162c78b
#
_entry.id   474b96f297330a510f27392b1162c78b
#
_cell.length_a   1.000
_cell.length_b   1.000
_cell.length_c   1.000
_cell.angle_alpha   90.00
_cell.angle_beta   90.00
_cell.angle_gamma   90.00
#
_symmetry.space_group_name_H-M   'P 1'
#
loop_
_entity.id
_entity.type
_entity.pdbx_description
1 polymer ?
#
loop_
_entity_poly.entity_id
_entity_poly.type
_entity_poly.pdbx_seq_one_letter_code
_entity_poly.pdbx_strand_id
1 'polypeptide(L)'
;MIHEAGYDWGEMNTQAPSVAGSMNLLTRLSRVIYRRAVPELIGIKIKEFVALVYLRESGKATQQKLAETMMMDANNCVILLNGLEDEGLIARNRDPEDRRRHIVEITPKGYKALKKAEHELETLEDDVLGKLDSSERDQLRDLLAKALEDHSLAISA
;
A
#
# COMPACT_ATOMS: atom_id res chain seq x y z
N MET A 1 21.91 19.56 6.00
CA MET A 1 20.60 19.38 5.33
C MET A 1 20.66 18.04 4.62
N ILE A 2 20.13 17.01 5.25
CA ILE A 2 20.10 15.65 4.69
C ILE A 2 18.81 15.58 3.89
N HIS A 3 18.93 15.52 2.58
CA HIS A 3 17.81 15.27 1.70
C HIS A 3 17.26 13.88 2.04
N GLU A 4 16.04 13.84 2.61
CA GLU A 4 15.18 12.70 2.49
C GLU A 4 15.21 12.24 1.04
N ALA A 5 15.43 10.94 0.81
CA ALA A 5 15.25 10.32 -0.49
C ALA A 5 13.74 10.30 -0.81
N GLY A 6 13.16 11.47 -0.93
CA GLY A 6 11.93 11.69 -1.63
C GLY A 6 12.27 11.50 -3.11
N TYR A 7 11.65 10.52 -3.74
CA TYR A 7 11.60 10.51 -5.19
C TYR A 7 11.04 11.85 -5.64
N ASP A 8 11.91 12.70 -6.14
CA ASP A 8 11.55 13.97 -6.78
C ASP A 8 10.76 13.64 -8.04
N TRP A 9 9.45 13.76 -7.94
CA TRP A 9 8.53 13.66 -9.05
C TRP A 9 8.37 15.01 -9.75
N GLY A 10 9.36 15.92 -9.59
CA GLY A 10 9.40 17.22 -10.21
C GLY A 10 9.28 17.12 -11.71
N GLU A 11 8.30 17.84 -12.23
CA GLU A 11 8.12 18.27 -13.62
C GLU A 11 8.38 17.22 -14.71
N MET A 12 7.54 16.18 -14.78
CA MET A 12 7.41 15.47 -16.04
C MET A 12 6.57 16.29 -16.98
N ASN A 13 7.31 16.91 -17.91
CA ASN A 13 6.89 17.61 -19.11
C ASN A 13 5.58 17.04 -19.68
N THR A 14 4.59 17.93 -19.83
CA THR A 14 3.28 17.65 -20.42
C THR A 14 3.33 17.49 -21.95
N GLN A 15 4.51 17.27 -22.53
CA GLN A 15 4.62 16.99 -23.96
C GLN A 15 4.13 15.58 -24.28
N ALA A 16 3.36 15.50 -25.36
CA ALA A 16 2.62 14.43 -25.96
C ALA A 16 3.07 12.99 -25.67
N PRO A 17 2.15 12.02 -25.65
CA PRO A 17 2.47 10.65 -25.30
C PRO A 17 3.41 10.07 -26.33
N SER A 18 4.70 10.10 -26.04
CA SER A 18 5.57 9.05 -26.54
C SER A 18 4.92 7.75 -26.09
N VAL A 19 4.88 6.73 -26.92
CA VAL A 19 4.26 5.44 -26.67
C VAL A 19 4.60 4.94 -25.27
N ALA A 20 3.89 5.46 -24.28
CA ALA A 20 4.04 5.06 -22.89
C ALA A 20 3.39 3.70 -22.79
N GLY A 21 4.17 2.66 -22.75
CA GLY A 21 3.67 1.33 -22.52
C GLY A 21 2.75 1.27 -21.31
N SER A 22 1.95 0.21 -21.18
CA SER A 22 0.96 0.02 -20.10
C SER A 22 1.51 0.34 -18.70
N MET A 23 2.80 0.06 -18.47
CA MET A 23 3.49 0.35 -17.21
C MET A 23 3.52 1.85 -16.86
N ASN A 24 3.75 2.72 -17.84
CA ASN A 24 3.73 4.17 -17.60
C ASN A 24 2.31 4.65 -17.28
N LEU A 25 1.31 4.14 -17.98
CA LEU A 25 -0.10 4.47 -17.73
C LEU A 25 -0.52 4.02 -16.33
N LEU A 26 -0.16 2.79 -15.92
CA LEU A 26 -0.41 2.29 -14.56
C LEU A 26 0.27 3.15 -13.49
N THR A 27 1.52 3.53 -13.72
CA THR A 27 2.25 4.41 -12.81
C THR A 27 1.58 5.79 -12.68
N ARG A 28 1.12 6.36 -13.79
CA ARG A 28 0.39 7.64 -13.78
C ARG A 28 -0.93 7.52 -13.05
N LEU A 29 -1.70 6.46 -13.32
CA LEU A 29 -2.98 6.18 -12.65
C LEU A 29 -2.77 6.04 -11.14
N SER A 30 -1.83 5.20 -10.72
CA SER A 30 -1.48 5.01 -9.31
C SER A 30 -1.12 6.31 -8.61
N ARG A 31 -0.36 7.20 -9.26
CA ARG A 31 -0.02 8.52 -8.71
C ARG A 31 -1.24 9.40 -8.50
N VAL A 32 -2.19 9.40 -9.44
CA VAL A 32 -3.42 10.17 -9.30
C VAL A 32 -4.19 9.69 -8.08
N ILE A 33 -4.37 8.38 -7.94
CA ILE A 33 -5.07 7.77 -6.81
C ILE A 33 -4.35 8.10 -5.49
N TYR A 34 -3.06 7.82 -5.38
CA TYR A 34 -2.29 8.03 -4.14
C TYR A 34 -2.17 9.50 -3.73
N ARG A 35 -2.13 10.43 -4.69
CA ARG A 35 -2.15 11.87 -4.38
C ARG A 35 -3.47 12.30 -3.77
N ARG A 36 -4.59 11.67 -4.15
CA ARG A 36 -5.92 11.96 -3.64
C ARG A 36 -6.28 11.16 -2.38
N ALA A 37 -5.60 10.02 -2.16
CA ALA A 37 -5.78 9.16 -0.99
C ALA A 37 -5.06 9.75 0.23
N VAL A 38 -5.50 10.92 0.68
CA VAL A 38 -4.96 11.59 1.86
C VAL A 38 -5.58 11.03 3.15
N PRO A 39 -4.90 11.11 4.31
CA PRO A 39 -5.40 10.56 5.58
C PRO A 39 -6.78 11.09 5.99
N GLU A 40 -7.09 12.33 5.63
CA GLU A 40 -8.39 12.97 5.91
C GLU A 40 -9.54 12.27 5.18
N LEU A 41 -9.25 11.64 4.02
CA LEU A 41 -10.23 10.90 3.23
C LEU A 41 -10.28 9.44 3.68
N ILE A 42 -9.16 8.74 3.66
CA ILE A 42 -9.12 7.29 3.90
C ILE A 42 -8.95 6.91 5.37
N GLY A 43 -8.68 7.88 6.24
CA GLY A 43 -8.57 7.69 7.68
C GLY A 43 -7.22 7.18 8.19
N ILE A 44 -6.31 6.79 7.31
CA ILE A 44 -4.95 6.33 7.60
C ILE A 44 -4.00 6.80 6.49
N LYS A 45 -2.70 6.78 6.76
CA LYS A 45 -1.72 7.10 5.71
C LYS A 45 -1.60 5.94 4.72
N ILE A 46 -1.27 6.24 3.47
CA ILE A 46 -1.17 5.21 2.43
C ILE A 46 -0.13 4.11 2.75
N LYS A 47 0.98 4.45 3.40
CA LYS A 47 1.97 3.47 3.86
C LYS A 47 1.42 2.54 4.95
N GLU A 48 0.60 3.09 5.85
CA GLU A 48 -0.11 2.34 6.88
C GLU A 48 -1.15 1.40 6.25
N PHE A 49 -1.89 1.89 5.26
CA PHE A 49 -2.81 1.08 4.47
C PHE A 49 -2.11 -0.12 3.83
N VAL A 50 -1.00 0.12 3.11
CA VAL A 50 -0.23 -0.97 2.46
C VAL A 50 0.30 -1.98 3.47
N ALA A 51 0.79 -1.52 4.63
CA ALA A 51 1.25 -2.41 5.70
C ALA A 51 0.12 -3.28 6.28
N LEU A 52 -1.07 -2.69 6.50
CA LEU A 52 -2.24 -3.43 7.00
C LEU A 52 -2.77 -4.43 5.97
N VAL A 53 -2.77 -4.10 4.67
CA VAL A 53 -3.12 -5.04 3.59
C VAL A 53 -2.18 -6.24 3.62
N TYR A 54 -0.86 -6.00 3.65
CA TYR A 54 0.12 -7.06 3.73
C TYR A 54 -0.06 -7.97 4.95
N LEU A 55 -0.28 -7.38 6.14
CA LEU A 55 -0.50 -8.14 7.38
C LEU A 55 -1.79 -8.96 7.33
N ARG A 56 -2.84 -8.45 6.69
CA ARG A 56 -4.08 -9.22 6.49
C ARG A 56 -3.84 -10.44 5.60
N GLU A 57 -3.11 -10.29 4.51
CA GLU A 57 -2.83 -11.36 3.55
C GLU A 57 -1.88 -12.41 4.11
N SER A 58 -0.85 -11.99 4.84
CA SER A 58 0.12 -12.89 5.47
C SER A 58 -0.34 -13.47 6.80
N GLY A 59 -1.41 -12.94 7.41
CA GLY A 59 -1.88 -13.26 8.76
C GLY A 59 -0.99 -12.65 9.85
N LYS A 60 0.32 -12.85 9.74
CA LYS A 60 1.34 -12.27 10.62
C LYS A 60 2.68 -12.21 9.89
N ALA A 61 3.54 -11.30 10.28
CA ALA A 61 4.86 -11.17 9.69
C ALA A 61 5.90 -10.73 10.72
N THR A 62 7.16 -11.07 10.48
CA THR A 62 8.25 -10.43 11.22
C THR A 62 8.43 -8.99 10.75
N GLN A 63 8.91 -8.12 11.63
CA GLN A 63 9.22 -6.74 11.28
C GLN A 63 10.21 -6.66 10.10
N GLN A 64 11.21 -7.57 10.07
CA GLN A 64 12.17 -7.64 8.97
C GLN A 64 11.48 -7.96 7.64
N LYS A 65 10.60 -8.98 7.61
CA LYS A 65 9.88 -9.36 6.40
C LYS A 65 8.98 -8.26 5.89
N LEU A 66 8.31 -7.54 6.80
CA LEU A 66 7.50 -6.38 6.43
C LEU A 66 8.36 -5.27 5.80
N ALA A 67 9.52 -4.95 6.40
CA ALA A 67 10.45 -3.96 5.84
C ALA A 67 10.92 -4.33 4.43
N GLU A 68 11.31 -5.58 4.23
CA GLU A 68 11.72 -6.11 2.93
C GLU A 68 10.60 -6.01 1.89
N THR A 69 9.39 -6.46 2.24
CA THR A 69 8.24 -6.42 1.32
C THR A 69 7.84 -4.99 0.95
N MET A 70 7.89 -4.08 1.89
CA MET A 70 7.58 -2.67 1.66
C MET A 70 8.76 -1.87 1.06
N MET A 71 9.89 -2.54 0.79
CA MET A 71 11.11 -1.93 0.26
C MET A 71 11.55 -0.71 1.06
N MET A 72 11.50 -0.80 2.39
CA MET A 72 11.89 0.26 3.31
C MET A 72 13.03 -0.17 4.22
N ASP A 73 13.84 0.80 4.67
CA ASP A 73 14.87 0.53 5.65
C ASP A 73 14.27 0.23 7.04
N ALA A 74 15.08 -0.40 7.89
CA ALA A 74 14.65 -0.84 9.21
C ALA A 74 14.15 0.31 10.10
N ASN A 75 14.75 1.51 9.99
CA ASN A 75 14.37 2.66 10.81
C ASN A 75 12.99 3.19 10.42
N ASN A 76 12.74 3.35 9.12
CA ASN A 76 11.43 3.76 8.60
C ASN A 76 10.35 2.73 8.92
N CYS A 77 10.68 1.44 8.88
CA CYS A 77 9.78 0.37 9.30
C CYS A 77 9.42 0.49 10.79
N VAL A 78 10.40 0.75 11.67
CA VAL A 78 10.14 0.97 13.11
C VAL A 78 9.22 2.16 13.33
N ILE A 79 9.45 3.28 12.64
CA ILE A 79 8.60 4.48 12.76
C ILE A 79 7.17 4.17 12.33
N LEU A 80 6.99 3.49 11.19
CA LEU A 80 5.68 3.06 10.71
C LEU A 80 4.95 2.17 11.72
N LEU A 81 5.65 1.15 12.22
CA LEU A 81 5.06 0.21 13.18
C LEU A 81 4.75 0.86 14.52
N ASN A 82 5.57 1.79 15.00
CA ASN A 82 5.27 2.56 16.21
C ASN A 82 3.97 3.36 16.03
N GLY A 83 3.81 4.07 14.91
CA GLY A 83 2.57 4.79 14.62
C GLY A 83 1.33 3.89 14.60
N LEU A 84 1.40 2.76 13.91
CA LEU A 84 0.31 1.78 13.85
C LEU A 84 -0.02 1.15 15.22
N GLU A 85 0.99 0.89 16.04
CA GLU A 85 0.81 0.33 17.37
C GLU A 85 0.24 1.37 18.36
N ASP A 86 0.72 2.60 18.32
CA ASP A 86 0.21 3.73 19.13
C ASP A 86 -1.28 3.99 18.84
N GLU A 87 -1.69 3.82 17.58
CA GLU A 87 -3.09 3.88 17.19
C GLU A 87 -3.87 2.59 17.50
N GLY A 88 -3.19 1.55 17.96
CA GLY A 88 -3.79 0.25 18.29
C GLY A 88 -4.26 -0.54 17.08
N LEU A 89 -3.72 -0.27 15.88
CA LEU A 89 -4.08 -0.96 14.63
C LEU A 89 -3.34 -2.27 14.45
N ILE A 90 -2.18 -2.41 15.08
CA ILE A 90 -1.37 -3.63 15.14
C ILE A 90 -0.99 -3.95 16.57
N ALA A 91 -0.53 -5.19 16.78
CA ALA A 91 0.16 -5.63 17.99
C ALA A 91 1.52 -6.23 17.61
N ARG A 92 2.56 -5.93 18.40
CA ARG A 92 3.88 -6.54 18.27
C ARG A 92 4.13 -7.47 19.43
N ASN A 93 4.32 -8.74 19.14
CA ASN A 93 4.64 -9.78 20.12
C ASN A 93 6.04 -10.32 19.86
N ARG A 94 6.72 -10.78 20.93
CA ARG A 94 7.98 -11.49 20.75
C ARG A 94 7.71 -12.85 20.11
N ASP A 95 8.55 -13.22 19.13
CA ASP A 95 8.48 -14.52 18.52
C ASP A 95 8.76 -15.61 19.60
N PRO A 96 7.87 -16.60 19.77
CA PRO A 96 8.11 -17.70 20.71
C PRO A 96 9.35 -18.54 20.38
N GLU A 97 9.70 -18.65 19.09
CA GLU A 97 10.83 -19.42 18.59
C GLU A 97 12.16 -18.64 18.64
N ASP A 98 12.10 -17.32 18.46
CA ASP A 98 13.26 -16.43 18.55
C ASP A 98 12.89 -15.09 19.21
N ARG A 99 13.15 -14.98 20.52
CA ARG A 99 12.84 -13.78 21.32
C ARG A 99 13.53 -12.49 20.84
N ARG A 100 14.47 -12.58 19.91
CA ARG A 100 15.11 -11.40 19.28
C ARG A 100 14.24 -10.80 18.17
N ARG A 101 13.26 -11.56 17.69
CA ARG A 101 12.35 -11.14 16.63
C ARG A 101 11.02 -10.67 17.22
N HIS A 102 10.39 -9.72 16.52
CA HIS A 102 9.02 -9.33 16.80
C HIS A 102 8.13 -9.79 15.64
N ILE A 103 7.02 -10.41 16.02
CA ILE A 103 5.92 -10.74 15.12
C ILE A 103 4.90 -9.62 15.20
N VAL A 104 4.46 -9.15 14.06
CA VAL A 104 3.47 -8.09 13.88
C VAL A 104 2.19 -8.73 13.39
N GLU A 105 1.09 -8.38 14.03
CA GLU A 105 -0.26 -8.87 13.69
C GLU A 105 -1.23 -7.70 13.64
N ILE A 106 -2.21 -7.75 12.72
CA ILE A 106 -3.29 -6.76 12.65
C ILE A 106 -4.30 -7.01 13.79
N THR A 107 -4.75 -5.95 14.45
CA THR A 107 -5.77 -6.04 15.49
C THR A 107 -7.17 -5.96 14.90
N PRO A 108 -8.24 -6.29 15.69
CA PRO A 108 -9.63 -6.04 15.27
C PRO A 108 -9.90 -4.56 14.92
N LYS A 109 -9.24 -3.61 15.60
CA LYS A 109 -9.32 -2.19 15.28
C LYS A 109 -8.62 -1.89 13.95
N GLY A 110 -7.47 -2.53 13.70
CA GLY A 110 -6.76 -2.43 12.41
C GLY A 110 -7.59 -2.96 11.25
N TYR A 111 -8.27 -4.09 11.42
CA TYR A 111 -9.20 -4.61 10.39
C TYR A 111 -10.33 -3.63 10.08
N LYS A 112 -10.90 -2.97 11.09
CA LYS A 112 -11.95 -1.96 10.87
C LYS A 112 -11.41 -0.74 10.13
N ALA A 113 -10.22 -0.26 10.50
CA ALA A 113 -9.58 0.87 9.84
C ALA A 113 -9.25 0.54 8.38
N LEU A 114 -8.71 -0.66 8.13
CA LEU A 114 -8.42 -1.15 6.78
C LEU A 114 -9.68 -1.21 5.92
N LYS A 115 -10.74 -1.83 6.42
CA LYS A 115 -12.01 -1.94 5.68
C LYS A 115 -12.62 -0.57 5.34
N LYS A 116 -12.52 0.40 6.28
CA LYS A 116 -12.96 1.77 6.01
C LYS A 116 -12.11 2.40 4.91
N ALA A 117 -10.80 2.28 4.99
CA ALA A 117 -9.88 2.83 4.00
C ALA A 117 -10.10 2.21 2.61
N GLU A 118 -10.36 0.90 2.52
CA GLU A 118 -10.69 0.21 1.27
C GLU A 118 -11.96 0.80 0.63
N HIS A 119 -13.01 1.01 1.42
CA HIS A 119 -14.26 1.58 0.92
C HIS A 119 -14.09 3.01 0.37
N GLU A 120 -13.32 3.84 1.07
CA GLU A 120 -13.04 5.20 0.60
C GLU A 120 -12.15 5.20 -0.67
N LEU A 121 -11.21 4.24 -0.76
CA LEU A 121 -10.38 4.06 -1.94
C LEU A 121 -11.19 3.58 -3.15
N GLU A 122 -12.15 2.66 -2.96
CA GLU A 122 -13.07 2.21 -4.02
C GLU A 122 -13.86 3.40 -4.59
N THR A 123 -14.39 4.26 -3.71
CA THR A 123 -15.09 5.47 -4.12
C THR A 123 -14.18 6.43 -4.91
N LEU A 124 -12.93 6.56 -4.47
CA LEU A 124 -11.93 7.38 -5.14
C LEU A 124 -11.55 6.81 -6.51
N GLU A 125 -11.40 5.49 -6.61
CA GLU A 125 -11.13 4.80 -7.88
C GLU A 125 -12.27 5.03 -8.88
N ASP A 126 -13.52 4.91 -8.45
CA ASP A 126 -14.69 5.18 -9.28
C ASP A 126 -14.71 6.59 -9.85
N ASP A 127 -14.31 7.57 -9.06
CA ASP A 127 -14.19 8.94 -9.52
C ASP A 127 -13.01 9.13 -10.51
N VAL A 128 -11.86 8.55 -10.21
CA VAL A 128 -10.67 8.61 -11.08
C VAL A 128 -10.90 7.87 -12.40
N LEU A 129 -11.62 6.76 -12.37
CA LEU A 129 -11.97 5.93 -13.52
C LEU A 129 -13.29 6.33 -14.17
N GLY A 130 -13.82 7.53 -13.87
CA GLY A 130 -15.14 8.00 -14.32
C GLY A 130 -15.33 8.10 -15.83
N LYS A 131 -14.27 7.92 -16.63
CA LYS A 131 -14.34 7.80 -18.10
C LYS A 131 -14.65 6.40 -18.59
N LEU A 132 -14.49 5.38 -17.71
CA LEU A 132 -14.79 3.99 -18.00
C LEU A 132 -16.20 3.66 -17.53
N ASP A 133 -16.93 2.88 -18.32
CA ASP A 133 -18.19 2.31 -17.87
C ASP A 133 -17.94 1.12 -16.90
N SER A 134 -19.00 0.55 -16.32
CA SER A 134 -18.88 -0.54 -15.34
C SER A 134 -18.21 -1.78 -15.92
N SER A 135 -18.52 -2.15 -17.15
CA SER A 135 -17.93 -3.32 -17.82
C SER A 135 -16.43 -3.11 -18.09
N GLU A 136 -16.04 -1.92 -18.51
CA GLU A 136 -14.65 -1.55 -18.75
C GLU A 136 -13.83 -1.55 -17.46
N ARG A 137 -14.42 -1.11 -16.33
CA ARG A 137 -13.76 -1.17 -15.01
C ARG A 137 -13.58 -2.60 -14.53
N ASP A 138 -14.58 -3.46 -14.72
CA ASP A 138 -14.47 -4.88 -14.39
C ASP A 138 -13.40 -5.57 -15.23
N GLN A 139 -13.35 -5.29 -16.53
CA GLN A 139 -12.29 -5.80 -17.41
C GLN A 139 -10.90 -5.32 -16.98
N LEU A 140 -10.76 -4.05 -16.62
CA LEU A 140 -9.48 -3.51 -16.10
C LEU A 140 -9.05 -4.24 -14.83
N ARG A 141 -9.97 -4.45 -13.90
CA ARG A 141 -9.71 -5.18 -12.64
C ARG A 141 -9.25 -6.61 -12.93
N ASP A 142 -9.96 -7.33 -13.78
CA ASP A 142 -9.66 -8.71 -14.15
C ASP A 142 -8.29 -8.83 -14.83
N LEU A 143 -7.97 -7.91 -15.74
CA LEU A 143 -6.66 -7.89 -16.42
C LEU A 143 -5.52 -7.59 -15.45
N LEU A 144 -5.71 -6.66 -14.52
CA LEU A 144 -4.71 -6.35 -13.50
C LEU A 144 -4.54 -7.52 -12.51
N ALA A 145 -5.63 -8.15 -12.08
CA ALA A 145 -5.59 -9.33 -11.22
C ALA A 145 -4.83 -10.48 -11.91
N LYS A 146 -5.16 -10.77 -13.16
CA LYS A 146 -4.46 -11.78 -13.96
C LYS A 146 -2.98 -11.48 -14.13
N ALA A 147 -2.61 -10.22 -14.36
CA ALA A 147 -1.21 -9.82 -14.47
C ALA A 147 -0.43 -9.98 -13.15
N LEU A 148 -1.12 -9.99 -12.01
CA LEU A 148 -0.53 -10.11 -10.67
C LEU A 148 -0.58 -11.54 -10.10
N GLU A 149 -1.21 -12.51 -10.78
CA GLU A 149 -1.38 -13.89 -10.27
C GLU A 149 -0.07 -14.53 -9.80
N ASP A 150 1.05 -14.30 -10.52
CA ASP A 150 2.37 -14.81 -10.18
C ASP A 150 3.25 -13.80 -9.42
N HIS A 151 2.72 -12.61 -9.11
CA HIS A 151 3.43 -11.49 -8.49
C HIS A 151 2.80 -11.08 -7.17
N SER A 152 2.53 -12.06 -6.29
CA SER A 152 2.05 -11.77 -4.93
C SER A 152 2.97 -10.78 -4.23
N LEU A 153 2.42 -9.74 -3.58
CA LEU A 153 3.18 -8.89 -2.65
C LEU A 153 3.77 -9.73 -1.49
N ALA A 154 3.19 -10.87 -1.20
CA ALA A 154 3.80 -11.89 -0.37
C ALA A 154 4.93 -12.56 -1.18
N ILE A 155 6.14 -11.98 -1.13
CA ILE A 155 7.34 -12.65 -1.61
C ILE A 155 7.42 -13.99 -0.89
N SER A 156 7.13 -15.06 -1.63
CA SER A 156 7.21 -16.42 -1.12
C SER A 156 8.55 -16.65 -0.45
N ALA A 157 8.52 -17.33 0.67
CA ALA A 157 9.60 -17.63 1.59
C ALA A 157 10.86 -18.15 0.92
#